data_babda385008df1aeee909f3dacb72b6f
#
_entry.id   babda385008df1aeee909f3dacb72b6f
#
_cell.length_a   1.000
_cell.length_b   1.000
_cell.length_c   1.000
_cell.angle_alpha   90.00
_cell.angle_beta   90.00
_cell.angle_gamma   90.00
#
_symmetry.space_group_name_H-M   'P 1'
#
loop_
_entity.id
_entity.type
_entity.pdbx_description
1 polymer ?
#
loop_
_entity_poly.entity_id
_entity_poly.type
_entity_poly.pdbx_seq_one_letter_code
_entity_poly.pdbx_strand_id
1 'polypeptide(L)'
;AIIDYLLFLFYGNVGSRLNQFSMRDLGVMKTRKKIAQMQARFNSIDEATSTYFYAYALSELKRFHSLGRIEHLSTLQIDTLPCAHGTLAKQKCNEYLWLYAKYQLQIKCDWQCVLPILDASELPEAQEKAIRLRYQFGDKEQVKQQLETIIEQPDNSHILAFAEDFLARKYQKKRTSVMTDMLRNSPRQLVLDEVHKHRVEAATVEHYQAIGIQALRTENELWRGLFGLTFWEIIFDPAFAVGHEFDWCPYHLRHNNLYSDQTKRIESLLTHCSTVTNFKAHIITQATAHYGEPNGIFRWHKQILKRLVLLIEHADVASLIRVLRAMAQDYETYSDGFPDIMVISHHQVHFEEIKATGDSVRKNQLLTLNMLSTAGISVGITTVSWGINPMQPYVVVDIETTGGRAANHKITELGMLKVINGEVVDEYQTLLNPQRRIPRNITALTGIDDVMVNNAPIFAEVADRVAEFTKGCVFVAHNVNFELAPYPCVDRYIYAAKRMSAGNRTIAVAWVPREAFGSECSYGWGGQMMTPRELWSNVSDVPGQ
;
A
#
# COMPACT_ATOMS: atom_id res chain seq x y z
N ALA A 1 -18.42 -9.68 -30.41
CA ALA A 1 -19.66 -9.17 -29.76
C ALA A 1 -20.39 -10.23 -28.93
N ILE A 2 -20.93 -11.31 -29.52
CA ILE A 2 -21.69 -12.33 -28.75
C ILE A 2 -20.82 -13.02 -27.70
N ILE A 3 -19.62 -13.46 -28.09
CA ILE A 3 -18.67 -14.13 -27.18
C ILE A 3 -18.28 -13.18 -26.03
N ASP A 4 -18.03 -11.91 -26.30
CA ASP A 4 -17.67 -10.91 -25.29
C ASP A 4 -18.81 -10.69 -24.30
N TYR A 5 -20.05 -10.68 -24.79
CA TYR A 5 -21.24 -10.58 -23.94
C TYR A 5 -21.42 -11.83 -23.06
N LEU A 6 -21.24 -13.03 -23.63
CA LEU A 6 -21.30 -14.28 -22.85
C LEU A 6 -20.20 -14.35 -21.78
N LEU A 7 -18.98 -13.93 -22.12
CA LEU A 7 -17.89 -13.82 -21.14
C LEU A 7 -18.21 -12.78 -20.06
N PHE A 8 -18.83 -11.67 -20.43
CA PHE A 8 -19.29 -10.68 -19.47
C PHE A 8 -20.36 -11.24 -18.53
N LEU A 9 -21.34 -11.97 -19.03
CA LEU A 9 -22.37 -12.61 -18.21
C LEU A 9 -21.73 -13.55 -17.16
N PHE A 10 -20.66 -14.23 -17.55
CA PHE A 10 -19.95 -15.15 -16.67
C PHE A 10 -19.03 -14.39 -15.69
N TYR A 11 -18.12 -13.53 -16.20
CA TYR A 11 -17.09 -12.89 -15.38
C TYR A 11 -17.54 -11.57 -14.71
N GLY A 12 -18.59 -10.91 -15.21
CA GLY A 12 -19.02 -9.59 -14.77
C GLY A 12 -18.10 -8.44 -15.19
N ASN A 13 -17.08 -8.71 -16.02
CA ASN A 13 -16.09 -7.72 -16.47
C ASN A 13 -15.93 -7.78 -17.99
N VAL A 14 -15.77 -6.61 -18.60
CA VAL A 14 -15.43 -6.47 -20.02
C VAL A 14 -13.94 -6.80 -20.22
N GLY A 15 -13.62 -7.50 -21.32
CA GLY A 15 -12.24 -7.87 -21.67
C GLY A 15 -11.71 -9.15 -21.01
N SER A 16 -12.54 -9.87 -20.27
CA SER A 16 -12.21 -11.19 -19.72
C SER A 16 -11.96 -12.22 -20.83
N ARG A 17 -11.06 -13.16 -20.60
CA ARG A 17 -10.63 -14.14 -21.58
C ARG A 17 -10.76 -15.57 -21.07
N LEU A 18 -10.97 -16.52 -21.96
CA LEU A 18 -11.08 -17.97 -21.64
C LEU A 18 -9.78 -18.58 -21.10
N ASN A 19 -8.64 -17.93 -21.29
CA ASN A 19 -7.34 -18.42 -20.82
C ASN A 19 -7.25 -18.59 -19.28
N GLN A 20 -8.14 -17.93 -18.51
CA GLN A 20 -8.22 -18.13 -17.06
C GLN A 20 -8.53 -19.58 -16.68
N PHE A 21 -9.36 -20.28 -17.45
CA PHE A 21 -9.62 -21.71 -17.26
C PHE A 21 -8.35 -22.54 -17.45
N SER A 22 -7.61 -22.28 -18.54
CA SER A 22 -6.34 -22.97 -18.79
C SER A 22 -5.29 -22.68 -17.70
N MET A 23 -5.20 -21.44 -17.21
CA MET A 23 -4.30 -21.07 -16.12
C MET A 23 -4.65 -21.77 -14.81
N ARG A 24 -5.96 -21.94 -14.51
CA ARG A 24 -6.42 -22.72 -13.37
C ARG A 24 -6.03 -24.19 -13.52
N ASP A 25 -6.34 -24.80 -14.67
CA ASP A 25 -6.11 -26.22 -14.91
C ASP A 25 -4.61 -26.58 -14.93
N LEU A 26 -3.76 -25.62 -15.30
CA LEU A 26 -2.30 -25.73 -15.21
C LEU A 26 -1.75 -25.45 -13.80
N GLY A 27 -2.60 -25.09 -12.83
CA GLY A 27 -2.19 -24.74 -11.47
C GLY A 27 -1.45 -23.42 -11.32
N VAL A 28 -1.39 -22.61 -12.39
CA VAL A 28 -0.76 -21.27 -12.39
C VAL A 28 -1.61 -20.26 -11.63
N MET A 29 -2.94 -20.43 -11.67
CA MET A 29 -3.89 -19.57 -10.97
C MET A 29 -4.68 -20.38 -9.94
N LYS A 30 -4.65 -19.93 -8.67
CA LYS A 30 -5.51 -20.48 -7.61
C LYS A 30 -6.89 -19.84 -7.71
N THR A 31 -7.91 -20.66 -7.68
CA THR A 31 -9.32 -20.23 -7.62
C THR A 31 -9.93 -20.60 -6.28
N ARG A 32 -11.08 -20.02 -5.96
CA ARG A 32 -11.87 -20.44 -4.80
C ARG A 32 -12.39 -21.86 -5.00
N LYS A 33 -12.84 -22.52 -3.91
CA LYS A 33 -13.48 -23.84 -4.02
C LYS A 33 -14.66 -23.76 -5.00
N LYS A 34 -14.83 -24.78 -5.83
CA LYS A 34 -15.96 -24.85 -6.78
C LYS A 34 -17.28 -24.71 -6.01
N ILE A 35 -18.09 -23.77 -6.43
CA ILE A 35 -19.45 -23.59 -5.93
C ILE A 35 -20.31 -24.65 -6.61
N ALA A 36 -21.02 -25.46 -5.83
CA ALA A 36 -21.83 -26.57 -6.34
C ALA A 36 -23.01 -26.11 -7.22
N GLN A 37 -23.52 -24.90 -6.97
CA GLN A 37 -24.57 -24.28 -7.76
C GLN A 37 -24.16 -22.86 -8.12
N MET A 38 -24.06 -22.58 -9.42
CA MET A 38 -23.83 -21.22 -9.90
C MET A 38 -25.17 -20.45 -9.87
N GLN A 39 -25.20 -19.35 -9.14
CA GLN A 39 -26.31 -18.42 -9.22
C GLN A 39 -26.08 -17.42 -10.37
N ALA A 40 -27.16 -17.01 -11.01
CA ALA A 40 -27.12 -15.97 -12.03
C ALA A 40 -26.57 -14.66 -11.43
N ARG A 41 -25.64 -14.03 -12.13
CA ARG A 41 -25.03 -12.75 -11.69
C ARG A 41 -26.01 -11.59 -11.79
N PHE A 42 -26.94 -11.67 -12.70
CA PHE A 42 -27.93 -10.64 -13.00
C PHE A 42 -29.34 -11.20 -12.77
N ASN A 43 -30.22 -10.36 -12.22
CA ASN A 43 -31.60 -10.76 -11.93
C ASN A 43 -32.51 -10.74 -13.16
N SER A 44 -32.10 -10.02 -14.22
CA SER A 44 -32.84 -9.92 -15.48
C SER A 44 -31.91 -9.71 -16.67
N ILE A 45 -32.43 -9.92 -17.87
CA ILE A 45 -31.74 -9.63 -19.13
C ILE A 45 -31.50 -8.11 -19.27
N ASP A 46 -32.45 -7.29 -18.83
CA ASP A 46 -32.33 -5.84 -18.89
C ASP A 46 -31.20 -5.32 -17.97
N GLU A 47 -31.10 -5.89 -16.77
CA GLU A 47 -29.98 -5.61 -15.87
C GLU A 47 -28.64 -6.01 -16.49
N ALA A 48 -28.56 -7.21 -17.05
CA ALA A 48 -27.35 -7.70 -17.70
C ALA A 48 -26.94 -6.84 -18.90
N THR A 49 -27.90 -6.49 -19.75
CA THR A 49 -27.68 -5.72 -20.98
C THR A 49 -27.27 -4.29 -20.67
N SER A 50 -27.97 -3.62 -19.76
CA SER A 50 -27.64 -2.25 -19.35
C SER A 50 -26.29 -2.18 -18.61
N THR A 51 -25.99 -3.18 -17.75
CA THR A 51 -24.67 -3.25 -17.08
C THR A 51 -23.55 -3.46 -18.09
N TYR A 52 -23.75 -4.34 -19.08
CA TYR A 52 -22.77 -4.56 -20.15
C TYR A 52 -22.52 -3.29 -20.97
N PHE A 53 -23.59 -2.58 -21.33
CA PHE A 53 -23.46 -1.31 -22.05
C PHE A 53 -22.56 -0.33 -21.31
N TYR A 54 -22.84 -0.05 -20.04
CA TYR A 54 -22.06 0.92 -19.28
C TYR A 54 -20.64 0.44 -18.97
N ALA A 55 -20.46 -0.85 -18.70
CA ALA A 55 -19.11 -1.42 -18.50
C ALA A 55 -18.26 -1.32 -19.77
N TYR A 56 -18.86 -1.58 -20.94
CA TYR A 56 -18.20 -1.45 -22.23
C TYR A 56 -17.88 0.02 -22.54
N ALA A 57 -18.87 0.93 -22.37
CA ALA A 57 -18.69 2.36 -22.57
C ALA A 57 -17.57 2.94 -21.70
N LEU A 58 -17.50 2.52 -20.42
CA LEU A 58 -16.40 2.86 -19.52
C LEU A 58 -15.04 2.38 -20.02
N SER A 59 -14.97 1.14 -20.50
CA SER A 59 -13.74 0.55 -21.04
C SER A 59 -13.26 1.33 -22.27
N GLU A 60 -14.19 1.65 -23.21
CA GLU A 60 -13.87 2.43 -24.38
C GLU A 60 -13.45 3.86 -24.03
N LEU A 61 -14.12 4.49 -23.09
CA LEU A 61 -13.78 5.85 -22.64
C LEU A 61 -12.36 5.90 -22.04
N LYS A 62 -11.99 4.91 -21.23
CA LYS A 62 -10.61 4.76 -20.70
C LYS A 62 -9.60 4.51 -21.82
N ARG A 63 -9.96 3.71 -22.82
CA ARG A 63 -9.13 3.46 -24.01
C ARG A 63 -8.92 4.73 -24.83
N PHE A 64 -9.96 5.53 -25.07
CA PHE A 64 -9.85 6.83 -25.74
C PHE A 64 -8.87 7.76 -25.00
N HIS A 65 -8.96 7.82 -23.69
CA HIS A 65 -8.03 8.60 -22.88
C HIS A 65 -6.59 8.10 -22.99
N SER A 66 -6.36 6.79 -22.91
CA SER A 66 -5.02 6.21 -23.02
C SER A 66 -4.35 6.43 -24.39
N LEU A 67 -5.16 6.60 -25.42
CA LEU A 67 -4.72 6.90 -26.80
C LEU A 67 -4.57 8.40 -27.07
N GLY A 68 -4.81 9.27 -26.08
CA GLY A 68 -4.77 10.72 -26.24
C GLY A 68 -5.89 11.30 -27.14
N ARG A 69 -7.01 10.56 -27.31
CA ARG A 69 -8.10 10.93 -28.24
C ARG A 69 -9.31 11.56 -27.56
N ILE A 70 -9.19 12.00 -26.31
CA ILE A 70 -10.29 12.64 -25.59
C ILE A 70 -10.75 13.96 -26.21
N GLU A 71 -9.89 14.63 -26.99
CA GLU A 71 -10.22 15.87 -27.70
C GLU A 71 -11.38 15.71 -28.69
N HIS A 72 -11.68 14.48 -29.12
CA HIS A 72 -12.78 14.16 -30.03
C HIS A 72 -14.09 13.80 -29.31
N LEU A 73 -14.14 13.88 -27.96
CA LEU A 73 -15.37 13.62 -27.22
C LEU A 73 -16.41 14.72 -27.48
N SER A 74 -17.55 14.33 -28.06
CA SER A 74 -18.69 15.22 -28.23
C SER A 74 -19.37 15.50 -26.90
N THR A 75 -20.29 16.49 -26.86
CA THR A 75 -21.15 16.70 -25.69
C THR A 75 -22.09 15.52 -25.51
N LEU A 76 -22.13 14.95 -24.30
CA LEU A 76 -22.98 13.80 -23.98
C LEU A 76 -24.44 14.26 -23.82
N GLN A 77 -25.31 13.63 -24.58
CA GLN A 77 -26.77 13.80 -24.41
C GLN A 77 -27.28 12.69 -23.48
N ILE A 78 -27.61 13.06 -22.25
CA ILE A 78 -28.00 12.09 -21.21
C ILE A 78 -29.25 11.32 -21.59
N ASP A 79 -30.21 12.01 -22.21
CA ASP A 79 -31.50 11.43 -22.62
C ASP A 79 -31.36 10.32 -23.68
N THR A 80 -30.23 10.24 -24.34
CA THR A 80 -29.94 9.18 -25.33
C THR A 80 -29.34 7.93 -24.71
N LEU A 81 -28.98 7.97 -23.42
CA LEU A 81 -28.40 6.82 -22.72
C LEU A 81 -29.50 5.80 -22.38
N PRO A 82 -29.20 4.49 -22.49
CA PRO A 82 -30.14 3.46 -22.07
C PRO A 82 -30.41 3.53 -20.57
N CYS A 83 -31.62 3.20 -20.16
CA CYS A 83 -31.98 3.12 -18.75
C CYS A 83 -31.09 2.10 -18.04
N ALA A 84 -30.53 2.46 -16.87
CA ALA A 84 -29.73 1.60 -16.03
C ALA A 84 -30.64 0.75 -15.13
N HIS A 85 -30.82 -0.52 -15.49
CA HIS A 85 -31.66 -1.46 -14.74
C HIS A 85 -30.83 -2.19 -13.68
N GLY A 86 -31.27 -2.12 -12.43
CA GLY A 86 -30.62 -2.77 -11.30
C GLY A 86 -29.41 -1.99 -10.73
N THR A 87 -28.91 -2.43 -9.59
CA THR A 87 -27.87 -1.72 -8.82
C THR A 87 -26.54 -1.66 -9.58
N LEU A 88 -26.15 -2.77 -10.22
CA LEU A 88 -24.90 -2.87 -10.99
C LEU A 88 -24.87 -1.89 -12.17
N ALA A 89 -25.96 -1.85 -12.94
CA ALA A 89 -26.03 -0.95 -14.09
C ALA A 89 -26.00 0.52 -13.64
N LYS A 90 -26.71 0.87 -12.56
CA LYS A 90 -26.68 2.22 -11.98
C LYS A 90 -25.27 2.61 -11.53
N GLN A 91 -24.56 1.73 -10.82
CA GLN A 91 -23.18 1.97 -10.41
C GLN A 91 -22.28 2.24 -11.63
N LYS A 92 -22.36 1.39 -12.67
CA LYS A 92 -21.55 1.58 -13.89
C LYS A 92 -21.95 2.82 -14.68
N CYS A 93 -23.23 3.19 -14.68
CA CYS A 93 -23.72 4.44 -15.25
C CYS A 93 -23.12 5.64 -14.52
N ASN A 94 -23.20 5.67 -13.20
CA ASN A 94 -22.64 6.73 -12.37
C ASN A 94 -21.13 6.90 -12.59
N GLU A 95 -20.37 5.78 -12.64
CA GLU A 95 -18.92 5.79 -12.96
C GLU A 95 -18.66 6.36 -14.37
N TYR A 96 -19.49 5.97 -15.35
CA TYR A 96 -19.38 6.44 -16.73
C TYR A 96 -19.62 7.95 -16.85
N LEU A 97 -20.71 8.44 -16.26
CA LEU A 97 -21.06 9.86 -16.26
C LEU A 97 -19.96 10.70 -15.59
N TRP A 98 -19.49 10.28 -14.44
CA TRP A 98 -18.39 10.95 -13.74
C TRP A 98 -17.12 11.02 -14.59
N LEU A 99 -16.70 9.90 -15.17
CA LEU A 99 -15.47 9.85 -15.97
C LEU A 99 -15.59 10.67 -17.24
N TYR A 100 -16.79 10.64 -17.87
CA TYR A 100 -17.08 11.43 -19.07
C TYR A 100 -17.01 12.93 -18.76
N ALA A 101 -17.69 13.38 -17.71
CA ALA A 101 -17.65 14.76 -17.25
C ALA A 101 -16.22 15.23 -16.93
N LYS A 102 -15.45 14.37 -16.26
CA LYS A 102 -14.04 14.64 -15.95
C LYS A 102 -13.20 14.88 -17.22
N TYR A 103 -13.38 14.08 -18.25
CA TYR A 103 -12.65 14.25 -19.51
C TYR A 103 -13.13 15.46 -20.31
N GLN A 104 -14.41 15.75 -20.31
CA GLN A 104 -14.95 16.99 -20.89
C GLN A 104 -14.33 18.24 -20.25
N LEU A 105 -14.15 18.25 -18.93
CA LEU A 105 -13.49 19.35 -18.23
C LEU A 105 -11.99 19.44 -18.56
N GLN A 106 -11.31 18.33 -18.84
CA GLN A 106 -9.90 18.35 -19.26
C GLN A 106 -9.71 19.03 -20.63
N ILE A 107 -10.62 18.82 -21.56
CA ILE A 107 -10.61 19.47 -22.88
C ILE A 107 -11.23 20.88 -22.86
N LYS A 108 -11.46 21.44 -21.66
CA LYS A 108 -12.00 22.78 -21.44
C LYS A 108 -13.39 23.01 -22.07
N CYS A 109 -14.22 21.98 -22.10
CA CYS A 109 -15.62 22.13 -22.47
C CYS A 109 -16.34 23.10 -21.52
N ASP A 110 -17.34 23.82 -22.01
CA ASP A 110 -18.12 24.72 -21.18
C ASP A 110 -18.74 23.98 -19.99
N TRP A 111 -18.56 24.54 -18.80
CA TRP A 111 -19.08 23.96 -17.57
C TRP A 111 -20.58 23.78 -17.56
N GLN A 112 -21.31 24.65 -18.30
CA GLN A 112 -22.77 24.56 -18.45
C GLN A 112 -23.19 23.27 -19.18
N CYS A 113 -22.41 22.80 -20.13
CA CYS A 113 -22.64 21.54 -20.83
C CYS A 113 -22.26 20.31 -19.96
N VAL A 114 -21.31 20.49 -19.04
CA VAL A 114 -20.80 19.38 -18.18
C VAL A 114 -21.65 19.21 -16.92
N LEU A 115 -22.25 20.29 -16.43
CA LEU A 115 -23.00 20.30 -15.18
C LEU A 115 -24.16 19.28 -15.15
N PRO A 116 -25.02 19.17 -16.20
CA PRO A 116 -26.08 18.15 -16.23
C PRO A 116 -25.54 16.71 -16.12
N ILE A 117 -24.37 16.44 -16.71
CA ILE A 117 -23.73 15.11 -16.65
C ILE A 117 -23.29 14.79 -15.22
N LEU A 118 -22.73 15.79 -14.51
CA LEU A 118 -22.35 15.63 -13.11
C LEU A 118 -23.56 15.44 -12.20
N ASP A 119 -24.64 16.18 -12.44
CA ASP A 119 -25.90 16.11 -11.67
C ASP A 119 -26.63 14.78 -11.87
N ALA A 120 -26.45 14.14 -13.02
CA ALA A 120 -27.01 12.82 -13.28
C ALA A 120 -26.24 11.68 -12.61
N SER A 121 -25.06 11.95 -12.02
CA SER A 121 -24.27 10.95 -11.31
C SER A 121 -24.43 11.09 -9.80
N GLU A 122 -24.78 9.99 -9.14
CA GLU A 122 -24.91 9.93 -7.68
C GLU A 122 -23.55 9.80 -6.95
N LEU A 123 -22.43 9.72 -7.69
CA LEU A 123 -21.12 9.61 -7.07
C LEU A 123 -20.73 10.88 -6.29
N PRO A 124 -20.19 10.74 -5.08
CA PRO A 124 -19.74 11.89 -4.27
C PRO A 124 -18.78 12.81 -5.02
N GLU A 125 -17.87 12.25 -5.83
CA GLU A 125 -16.90 13.02 -6.62
C GLU A 125 -17.57 13.87 -7.70
N ALA A 126 -18.65 13.39 -8.30
CA ALA A 126 -19.42 14.14 -9.27
C ALA A 126 -20.19 15.28 -8.59
N GLN A 127 -20.84 14.99 -7.46
CA GLN A 127 -21.55 15.99 -6.64
C GLN A 127 -20.59 17.09 -6.15
N GLU A 128 -19.42 16.72 -5.61
CA GLU A 128 -18.39 17.68 -5.20
C GLU A 128 -17.97 18.58 -6.37
N LYS A 129 -17.76 17.99 -7.54
CA LYS A 129 -17.31 18.73 -8.72
C LYS A 129 -18.39 19.69 -9.21
N ALA A 130 -19.66 19.27 -9.21
CA ALA A 130 -20.80 20.10 -9.56
C ALA A 130 -20.93 21.31 -8.62
N ILE A 131 -20.82 21.09 -7.29
CA ILE A 131 -20.84 22.15 -6.28
C ILE A 131 -19.70 23.15 -6.50
N ARG A 132 -18.47 22.67 -6.79
CA ARG A 132 -17.32 23.54 -7.06
C ARG A 132 -17.51 24.39 -8.31
N LEU A 133 -18.09 23.83 -9.37
CA LEU A 133 -18.39 24.57 -10.60
C LEU A 133 -19.48 25.64 -10.35
N ARG A 134 -20.57 25.29 -9.67
CA ARG A 134 -21.61 26.24 -9.27
C ARG A 134 -21.06 27.36 -8.38
N TYR A 135 -20.16 27.04 -7.44
CA TYR A 135 -19.52 28.08 -6.62
C TYR A 135 -18.61 29.00 -7.43
N GLN A 136 -17.93 28.47 -8.45
CA GLN A 136 -16.96 29.24 -9.25
C GLN A 136 -17.67 30.15 -10.28
N PHE A 137 -18.75 29.65 -10.89
CA PHE A 137 -19.36 30.30 -12.06
C PHE A 137 -20.85 30.65 -11.87
N GLY A 138 -21.49 30.12 -10.87
CA GLY A 138 -22.92 30.29 -10.60
C GLY A 138 -23.22 31.13 -9.34
N ASP A 139 -24.40 30.93 -8.77
CA ASP A 139 -24.89 31.63 -7.59
C ASP A 139 -24.32 30.99 -6.29
N LYS A 140 -23.52 31.74 -5.57
CA LYS A 140 -22.90 31.30 -4.34
C LYS A 140 -23.87 31.11 -3.19
N GLU A 141 -24.99 31.85 -3.15
CA GLU A 141 -25.97 31.70 -2.08
C GLU A 141 -26.76 30.39 -2.25
N GLN A 142 -27.12 30.04 -3.49
CA GLN A 142 -27.72 28.74 -3.78
C GLN A 142 -26.77 27.57 -3.39
N VAL A 143 -25.47 27.71 -3.65
CA VAL A 143 -24.48 26.71 -3.24
C VAL A 143 -24.43 26.57 -1.71
N LYS A 144 -24.53 27.67 -0.98
CA LYS A 144 -24.57 27.64 0.50
C LYS A 144 -25.76 26.84 1.00
N GLN A 145 -26.97 27.15 0.47
CA GLN A 145 -28.19 26.41 0.83
C GLN A 145 -28.07 24.92 0.49
N GLN A 146 -27.50 24.58 -0.67
CA GLN A 146 -27.25 23.18 -1.05
C GLN A 146 -26.32 22.48 -0.06
N LEU A 147 -25.24 23.14 0.39
CA LEU A 147 -24.31 22.58 1.38
C LEU A 147 -25.00 22.37 2.75
N GLU A 148 -25.82 23.33 3.19
CA GLU A 148 -26.57 23.25 4.44
C GLU A 148 -27.56 22.07 4.39
N THR A 149 -28.27 21.88 3.27
CA THR A 149 -29.15 20.72 3.06
C THR A 149 -28.40 19.39 3.11
N ILE A 150 -27.22 19.31 2.48
CA ILE A 150 -26.36 18.10 2.51
C ILE A 150 -25.90 17.81 3.96
N ILE A 151 -25.58 18.82 4.76
CA ILE A 151 -25.18 18.64 6.17
C ILE A 151 -26.33 18.15 7.03
N GLU A 152 -27.55 18.64 6.78
CA GLU A 152 -28.74 18.21 7.51
C GLU A 152 -29.19 16.79 7.15
N GLN A 153 -29.08 16.42 5.87
CA GLN A 153 -29.51 15.13 5.33
C GLN A 153 -28.46 14.56 4.38
N PRO A 154 -27.36 14.01 4.88
CA PRO A 154 -26.29 13.51 4.06
C PRO A 154 -26.62 12.15 3.43
N ASP A 155 -26.43 12.00 2.12
CA ASP A 155 -26.53 10.70 1.43
C ASP A 155 -25.44 9.72 1.85
N ASN A 156 -24.25 10.23 2.15
CA ASN A 156 -23.11 9.43 2.59
C ASN A 156 -22.08 10.29 3.33
N SER A 157 -21.16 9.63 4.04
CA SER A 157 -20.12 10.28 4.83
C SER A 157 -19.11 11.08 4.00
N HIS A 158 -18.91 10.73 2.72
CA HIS A 158 -18.01 11.45 1.83
C HIS A 158 -18.51 12.85 1.50
N ILE A 159 -19.79 12.95 1.11
CA ILE A 159 -20.36 14.25 0.73
C ILE A 159 -20.58 15.13 1.96
N LEU A 160 -20.91 14.53 3.11
CA LEU A 160 -21.00 15.24 4.38
C LEU A 160 -19.68 15.93 4.73
N ALA A 161 -18.59 15.17 4.79
CA ALA A 161 -17.27 15.71 5.11
C ALA A 161 -16.83 16.82 4.13
N PHE A 162 -17.16 16.66 2.85
CA PHE A 162 -16.92 17.70 1.86
C PHE A 162 -17.73 18.95 2.13
N ALA A 163 -19.04 18.81 2.39
CA ALA A 163 -19.94 19.93 2.59
C ALA A 163 -19.56 20.77 3.81
N GLU A 164 -19.25 20.10 4.95
CA GLU A 164 -18.78 20.76 6.17
C GLU A 164 -17.47 21.54 5.93
N ASP A 165 -16.47 20.91 5.31
CA ASP A 165 -15.18 21.55 5.04
C ASP A 165 -15.31 22.70 4.05
N PHE A 166 -16.12 22.54 3.00
CA PHE A 166 -16.33 23.55 1.97
C PHE A 166 -17.10 24.76 2.54
N LEU A 167 -18.17 24.53 3.31
CA LEU A 167 -18.93 25.57 3.99
C LEU A 167 -18.05 26.37 4.94
N ALA A 168 -17.28 25.69 5.78
CA ALA A 168 -16.37 26.32 6.75
C ALA A 168 -15.35 27.21 6.04
N ARG A 169 -14.72 26.74 4.94
CA ARG A 169 -13.68 27.50 4.23
C ARG A 169 -14.23 28.63 3.37
N LYS A 170 -15.36 28.44 2.72
CA LYS A 170 -15.86 29.41 1.73
C LYS A 170 -16.81 30.45 2.32
N TYR A 171 -17.54 30.10 3.35
CA TYR A 171 -18.56 30.98 3.96
C TYR A 171 -18.26 31.40 5.40
N GLN A 172 -17.55 30.56 6.18
CA GLN A 172 -17.19 30.89 7.56
C GLN A 172 -15.76 31.40 7.71
N LYS A 173 -15.06 31.69 6.59
CA LYS A 173 -13.69 32.25 6.56
C LYS A 173 -12.61 31.39 7.23
N LYS A 174 -12.83 30.09 7.39
CA LYS A 174 -11.81 29.17 7.87
C LYS A 174 -10.65 29.12 6.85
N ARG A 175 -9.41 29.35 7.30
CA ARG A 175 -8.26 29.48 6.38
C ARG A 175 -7.74 28.14 5.87
N THR A 176 -7.91 27.07 6.65
CA THR A 176 -7.36 25.76 6.38
C THR A 176 -8.46 24.68 6.32
N SER A 177 -8.19 23.60 5.58
CA SER A 177 -9.08 22.43 5.56
C SER A 177 -8.97 21.63 6.84
N VAL A 178 -9.98 20.83 7.16
CA VAL A 178 -9.95 19.89 8.29
C VAL A 178 -8.71 19.00 8.21
N MET A 179 -8.37 18.50 7.02
CA MET A 179 -7.16 17.68 6.79
C MET A 179 -5.88 18.44 7.12
N THR A 180 -5.79 19.73 6.75
CA THR A 180 -4.63 20.58 7.08
C THR A 180 -4.55 20.83 8.60
N ASP A 181 -5.68 21.05 9.24
CA ASP A 181 -5.72 21.27 10.69
C ASP A 181 -5.32 20.01 11.46
N MET A 182 -5.73 18.83 11.02
CA MET A 182 -5.29 17.56 11.60
C MET A 182 -3.77 17.40 11.53
N LEU A 183 -3.15 17.73 10.39
CA LEU A 183 -1.69 17.71 10.25
C LEU A 183 -0.99 18.72 11.16
N ARG A 184 -1.50 19.96 11.21
CA ARG A 184 -0.89 21.04 12.01
C ARG A 184 -1.01 20.83 13.50
N ASN A 185 -2.14 20.25 13.92
CA ASN A 185 -2.43 19.97 15.31
C ASN A 185 -1.99 18.55 15.73
N SER A 186 -1.20 17.88 14.89
CA SER A 186 -0.65 16.58 15.22
C SER A 186 0.12 16.65 16.54
N PRO A 187 -0.30 15.90 17.58
CA PRO A 187 0.33 15.96 18.90
C PRO A 187 1.71 15.32 18.93
N ARG A 188 2.03 14.51 17.90
CA ARG A 188 3.28 13.76 17.83
C ARG A 188 4.13 14.22 16.68
N GLN A 189 5.36 14.59 17.01
CA GLN A 189 6.38 14.95 16.05
C GLN A 189 7.61 14.08 16.31
N LEU A 190 8.11 13.44 15.27
CA LEU A 190 9.33 12.65 15.31
C LEU A 190 10.37 13.28 14.38
N VAL A 191 11.61 13.26 14.83
CA VAL A 191 12.76 13.58 13.98
C VAL A 191 13.49 12.28 13.72
N LEU A 192 13.50 11.83 12.47
CA LEU A 192 14.20 10.63 12.03
C LEU A 192 15.37 11.00 11.15
N ASP A 193 16.36 10.11 11.06
CA ASP A 193 17.48 10.33 10.14
C ASP A 193 17.02 10.36 8.69
N GLU A 194 17.55 11.33 7.93
CA GLU A 194 17.14 11.54 6.53
C GLU A 194 17.44 10.35 5.61
N VAL A 195 18.31 9.45 5.99
CA VAL A 195 18.60 8.21 5.25
C VAL A 195 17.35 7.35 5.10
N HIS A 196 16.38 7.52 6.00
CA HIS A 196 15.13 6.77 6.02
C HIS A 196 13.96 7.41 5.25
N LYS A 197 14.20 8.49 4.49
CA LYS A 197 13.13 9.22 3.74
C LYS A 197 12.27 8.34 2.83
N HIS A 198 12.82 7.23 2.35
CA HIS A 198 12.11 6.33 1.42
C HIS A 198 11.28 5.25 2.11
N ARG A 199 11.31 5.17 3.46
CA ARG A 199 10.64 4.12 4.22
C ARG A 199 10.15 4.63 5.59
N VAL A 200 9.48 5.74 5.57
CA VAL A 200 9.11 6.49 6.78
C VAL A 200 8.34 5.66 7.81
N GLU A 201 7.39 4.83 7.38
CA GLU A 201 6.60 3.97 8.27
C GLU A 201 7.49 2.90 8.94
N ALA A 202 8.38 2.28 8.18
CA ALA A 202 9.30 1.28 8.72
C ALA A 202 10.29 1.90 9.71
N ALA A 203 10.84 3.07 9.38
CA ALA A 203 11.74 3.80 10.27
C ALA A 203 11.05 4.26 11.57
N THR A 204 9.78 4.66 11.48
CA THR A 204 8.97 5.00 12.66
C THR A 204 8.77 3.77 13.56
N VAL A 205 8.47 2.61 12.99
CA VAL A 205 8.37 1.35 13.75
C VAL A 205 9.70 1.01 14.44
N GLU A 206 10.82 1.10 13.74
CA GLU A 206 12.15 0.86 14.30
C GLU A 206 12.50 1.85 15.43
N HIS A 207 12.14 3.11 15.27
CA HIS A 207 12.30 4.11 16.32
C HIS A 207 11.55 3.72 17.60
N TYR A 208 10.27 3.33 17.50
CA TYR A 208 9.50 2.86 18.66
C TYR A 208 10.13 1.62 19.30
N GLN A 209 10.55 0.65 18.49
CA GLN A 209 11.19 -0.58 18.99
C GLN A 209 12.52 -0.28 19.71
N ALA A 210 13.30 0.69 19.22
CA ALA A 210 14.56 1.10 19.85
C ALA A 210 14.37 1.70 21.25
N ILE A 211 13.22 2.35 21.51
CA ILE A 211 12.88 2.87 22.83
C ILE A 211 12.01 1.91 23.65
N GLY A 212 11.93 0.63 23.28
CA GLY A 212 11.25 -0.42 24.00
C GLY A 212 9.71 -0.46 23.81
N ILE A 213 9.17 0.28 22.85
CA ILE A 213 7.74 0.29 22.54
C ILE A 213 7.45 -0.69 21.40
N GLN A 214 6.46 -1.55 21.58
CA GLN A 214 6.06 -2.48 20.53
C GLN A 214 5.27 -1.74 19.44
N ALA A 215 5.80 -1.70 18.24
CA ALA A 215 5.14 -1.12 17.08
C ALA A 215 5.19 -2.07 15.87
N LEU A 216 4.14 -2.04 15.06
CA LEU A 216 3.96 -2.91 13.89
C LEU A 216 3.37 -2.11 12.74
N ARG A 217 3.90 -2.29 11.54
CA ARG A 217 3.29 -1.79 10.31
C ARG A 217 2.07 -2.64 9.99
N THR A 218 0.90 -2.03 9.86
CA THR A 218 -0.37 -2.75 9.74
C THR A 218 -1.21 -2.32 8.55
N GLU A 219 -1.30 -1.05 8.27
CA GLU A 219 -2.10 -0.48 7.19
C GLU A 219 -3.50 -1.13 7.07
N ASN A 220 -4.01 -1.24 5.84
CA ASN A 220 -5.31 -1.83 5.56
C ASN A 220 -5.37 -3.36 5.84
N GLU A 221 -4.23 -4.06 5.80
CA GLU A 221 -4.21 -5.52 5.89
C GLU A 221 -4.72 -6.06 7.22
N LEU A 222 -4.40 -5.37 8.33
CA LEU A 222 -4.85 -5.77 9.66
C LEU A 222 -6.37 -5.76 9.77
N TRP A 223 -6.98 -4.64 9.37
CA TRP A 223 -8.42 -4.43 9.48
C TRP A 223 -9.22 -5.27 8.50
N ARG A 224 -8.74 -5.39 7.26
CA ARG A 224 -9.31 -6.30 6.26
C ARG A 224 -9.20 -7.76 6.70
N GLY A 225 -8.09 -8.13 7.34
CA GLY A 225 -7.89 -9.45 7.91
C GLY A 225 -8.84 -9.73 9.07
N LEU A 226 -9.00 -8.77 9.99
CA LEU A 226 -9.97 -8.87 11.08
C LEU A 226 -11.39 -9.02 10.54
N PHE A 227 -11.79 -8.18 9.61
CA PHE A 227 -13.12 -8.21 8.98
C PHE A 227 -13.36 -9.52 8.24
N GLY A 228 -12.45 -9.90 7.36
CA GLY A 228 -12.58 -11.10 6.53
C GLY A 228 -12.65 -12.39 7.35
N LEU A 229 -11.83 -12.52 8.40
CA LEU A 229 -11.87 -13.68 9.29
C LEU A 229 -13.07 -13.65 10.23
N THR A 230 -13.49 -12.49 10.73
CA THR A 230 -14.69 -12.41 11.56
C THR A 230 -15.92 -12.89 10.80
N PHE A 231 -16.11 -12.42 9.58
CA PHE A 231 -17.33 -12.67 8.80
C PHE A 231 -17.17 -13.75 7.73
N TRP A 232 -16.14 -14.59 7.78
CA TRP A 232 -15.82 -15.54 6.72
C TRP A 232 -17.01 -16.39 6.29
N GLU A 233 -17.69 -17.04 7.25
CA GLU A 233 -18.83 -17.93 6.99
C GLU A 233 -20.08 -17.18 6.48
N ILE A 234 -20.15 -15.87 6.70
CA ILE A 234 -21.25 -15.04 6.18
C ILE A 234 -20.92 -14.56 4.79
N ILE A 235 -19.70 -14.07 4.58
CA ILE A 235 -19.24 -13.50 3.31
C ILE A 235 -19.15 -14.57 2.22
N PHE A 236 -18.67 -15.76 2.56
CA PHE A 236 -18.43 -16.85 1.63
C PHE A 236 -19.47 -17.97 1.70
N ASP A 237 -20.63 -17.72 2.32
CA ASP A 237 -21.73 -18.68 2.37
C ASP A 237 -22.22 -19.00 0.96
N PRO A 238 -22.15 -20.29 0.54
CA PRO A 238 -22.59 -20.69 -0.79
C PRO A 238 -24.07 -20.38 -1.10
N ALA A 239 -24.91 -20.27 -0.07
CA ALA A 239 -26.33 -19.95 -0.24
C ALA A 239 -26.56 -18.49 -0.67
N PHE A 240 -25.62 -17.59 -0.38
CA PHE A 240 -25.70 -16.15 -0.69
C PHE A 240 -24.55 -15.67 -1.60
N ALA A 241 -23.56 -16.52 -1.85
CA ALA A 241 -22.43 -16.18 -2.70
C ALA A 241 -22.83 -16.21 -4.17
N VAL A 242 -23.24 -15.08 -4.70
CA VAL A 242 -23.38 -14.89 -6.15
C VAL A 242 -22.00 -14.90 -6.79
N GLY A 243 -21.81 -15.70 -7.84
CA GLY A 243 -20.56 -15.69 -8.61
C GLY A 243 -20.02 -17.10 -8.88
N HIS A 244 -18.76 -17.15 -9.26
CA HIS A 244 -18.03 -18.37 -9.62
C HIS A 244 -16.64 -18.42 -8.97
N GLU A 245 -15.93 -19.50 -9.20
CA GLU A 245 -14.60 -19.75 -8.61
C GLU A 245 -13.52 -18.69 -8.91
N PHE A 246 -13.69 -17.88 -9.95
CA PHE A 246 -12.79 -16.79 -10.32
C PHE A 246 -13.13 -15.44 -9.67
N ASP A 247 -14.26 -15.34 -8.96
CA ASP A 247 -14.64 -14.12 -8.25
C ASP A 247 -13.86 -14.01 -6.94
N TRP A 248 -12.92 -13.10 -6.89
CA TRP A 248 -12.09 -12.87 -5.70
C TRP A 248 -12.83 -12.07 -4.62
N CYS A 249 -13.58 -11.04 -5.01
CA CYS A 249 -14.36 -10.23 -4.09
C CYS A 249 -15.83 -10.67 -4.13
N PRO A 250 -16.41 -11.06 -2.99
CA PRO A 250 -17.82 -11.44 -2.91
C PRO A 250 -18.77 -10.34 -3.36
N TYR A 251 -19.89 -10.75 -3.94
CA TYR A 251 -20.89 -9.85 -4.49
C TYR A 251 -21.41 -8.84 -3.46
N HIS A 252 -21.76 -9.30 -2.25
CA HIS A 252 -22.29 -8.43 -1.18
C HIS A 252 -21.34 -7.34 -0.74
N LEU A 253 -20.04 -7.60 -0.74
CA LEU A 253 -19.02 -6.58 -0.43
C LEU A 253 -18.84 -5.58 -1.57
N ARG A 254 -18.89 -6.08 -2.81
CA ARG A 254 -18.75 -5.25 -4.00
C ARG A 254 -19.92 -4.27 -4.19
N HIS A 255 -21.09 -4.60 -3.65
CA HIS A 255 -22.32 -3.82 -3.75
C HIS A 255 -22.78 -3.22 -2.43
N ASN A 256 -21.93 -3.31 -1.42
CA ASN A 256 -22.14 -2.67 -0.11
C ASN A 256 -23.46 -3.06 0.58
N ASN A 257 -23.95 -4.29 0.33
CA ASN A 257 -25.23 -4.77 0.87
C ASN A 257 -25.07 -5.95 1.88
N LEU A 258 -23.84 -6.24 2.31
CA LEU A 258 -23.57 -7.33 3.25
C LEU A 258 -24.39 -7.20 4.54
N TYR A 259 -24.38 -6.01 5.14
CA TYR A 259 -25.08 -5.78 6.41
C TYR A 259 -26.60 -5.84 6.25
N SER A 260 -27.16 -5.19 5.22
CA SER A 260 -28.61 -5.18 4.96
C SER A 260 -29.16 -6.59 4.76
N ASP A 261 -28.45 -7.42 4.01
CA ASP A 261 -28.87 -8.77 3.67
C ASP A 261 -28.67 -9.77 4.81
N GLN A 262 -27.69 -9.55 5.70
CA GLN A 262 -27.25 -10.51 6.72
C GLN A 262 -27.27 -9.94 8.16
N THR A 263 -28.03 -8.88 8.42
CA THR A 263 -28.04 -8.18 9.71
C THR A 263 -28.14 -9.11 10.91
N LYS A 264 -29.10 -10.04 10.92
CA LYS A 264 -29.32 -10.95 12.06
C LYS A 264 -28.10 -11.84 12.33
N ARG A 265 -27.48 -12.39 11.28
CA ARG A 265 -26.29 -13.26 11.41
C ARG A 265 -25.08 -12.46 11.88
N ILE A 266 -24.88 -11.27 11.33
CA ILE A 266 -23.79 -10.36 11.71
C ILE A 266 -23.90 -9.98 13.18
N GLU A 267 -25.07 -9.51 13.63
CA GLU A 267 -25.25 -9.09 15.01
C GLU A 267 -25.16 -10.23 16.01
N SER A 268 -25.65 -11.42 15.67
CA SER A 268 -25.47 -12.64 16.48
C SER A 268 -24.00 -12.99 16.64
N LEU A 269 -23.23 -12.94 15.56
CA LEU A 269 -21.80 -13.24 15.58
C LEU A 269 -21.00 -12.17 16.36
N LEU A 270 -21.30 -10.89 16.16
CA LEU A 270 -20.67 -9.80 16.92
C LEU A 270 -20.96 -9.91 18.42
N THR A 271 -22.18 -10.35 18.79
CA THR A 271 -22.55 -10.64 20.19
C THR A 271 -21.72 -11.82 20.74
N HIS A 272 -21.54 -12.90 19.96
CA HIS A 272 -20.68 -14.02 20.35
C HIS A 272 -19.22 -13.56 20.58
N CYS A 273 -18.71 -12.68 19.73
CA CYS A 273 -17.35 -12.12 19.81
C CYS A 273 -17.18 -10.99 20.86
N SER A 274 -18.14 -10.77 21.77
CA SER A 274 -18.14 -9.66 22.73
C SER A 274 -17.07 -9.75 23.82
N THR A 275 -16.38 -10.88 23.95
CA THR A 275 -15.27 -11.07 24.91
C THR A 275 -13.97 -11.38 24.19
N VAL A 276 -12.83 -10.96 24.78
CA VAL A 276 -11.48 -11.27 24.25
C VAL A 276 -11.31 -12.77 23.96
N THR A 277 -11.74 -13.62 24.88
CA THR A 277 -11.59 -15.08 24.77
C THR A 277 -12.36 -15.63 23.57
N ASN A 278 -13.64 -15.28 23.45
CA ASN A 278 -14.49 -15.77 22.36
C ASN A 278 -14.02 -15.22 21.01
N PHE A 279 -13.64 -13.92 20.96
CA PHE A 279 -13.19 -13.31 19.73
C PHE A 279 -11.87 -13.95 19.23
N LYS A 280 -10.89 -14.13 20.12
CA LYS A 280 -9.66 -14.84 19.79
C LYS A 280 -9.92 -16.26 19.29
N ALA A 281 -10.75 -17.02 20.03
CA ALA A 281 -11.10 -18.39 19.63
C ALA A 281 -11.74 -18.43 18.24
N HIS A 282 -12.67 -17.50 17.97
CA HIS A 282 -13.31 -17.39 16.66
C HIS A 282 -12.28 -17.11 15.56
N ILE A 283 -11.42 -16.09 15.71
CA ILE A 283 -10.39 -15.72 14.71
C ILE A 283 -9.41 -16.88 14.48
N ILE A 284 -8.96 -17.55 15.53
CA ILE A 284 -8.05 -18.71 15.40
C ILE A 284 -8.74 -19.86 14.65
N THR A 285 -9.99 -20.15 14.97
CA THR A 285 -10.78 -21.20 14.30
C THR A 285 -10.94 -20.90 12.81
N GLN A 286 -11.34 -19.68 12.46
CA GLN A 286 -11.51 -19.27 11.07
C GLN A 286 -10.17 -19.27 10.31
N ALA A 287 -9.12 -18.74 10.91
CA ALA A 287 -7.80 -18.74 10.31
C ALA A 287 -7.26 -20.16 10.07
N THR A 288 -7.52 -21.08 10.99
CA THR A 288 -7.09 -22.49 10.86
C THR A 288 -7.88 -23.22 9.77
N ALA A 289 -9.20 -23.01 9.72
CA ALA A 289 -10.07 -23.66 8.75
C ALA A 289 -9.79 -23.21 7.30
N HIS A 290 -9.43 -21.95 7.11
CA HIS A 290 -9.36 -21.31 5.78
C HIS A 290 -7.97 -20.83 5.36
N TYR A 291 -6.91 -21.24 6.07
CA TYR A 291 -5.56 -20.78 5.79
C TYR A 291 -5.15 -21.02 4.33
N GLY A 292 -4.75 -19.93 3.66
CA GLY A 292 -4.30 -19.96 2.26
C GLY A 292 -5.44 -20.00 1.24
N GLU A 293 -6.70 -19.99 1.65
CA GLU A 293 -7.82 -19.89 0.69
C GLU A 293 -7.87 -18.49 0.06
N PRO A 294 -8.00 -18.37 -1.27
CA PRO A 294 -8.17 -17.10 -1.94
C PRO A 294 -9.47 -16.42 -1.50
N ASN A 295 -9.41 -15.15 -1.11
CA ASN A 295 -10.57 -14.45 -0.57
C ASN A 295 -10.83 -13.04 -1.13
N GLY A 296 -9.83 -12.39 -1.75
CA GLY A 296 -9.96 -11.05 -2.33
C GLY A 296 -10.18 -9.90 -1.33
N ILE A 297 -10.17 -10.18 -0.02
CA ILE A 297 -10.35 -9.18 1.05
C ILE A 297 -9.01 -8.80 1.64
N PHE A 298 -8.20 -9.79 2.03
CA PHE A 298 -6.88 -9.63 2.60
C PHE A 298 -5.90 -10.68 2.06
N ARG A 299 -4.61 -10.47 2.27
CA ARG A 299 -3.56 -11.42 1.89
C ARG A 299 -3.15 -12.28 3.08
N TRP A 300 -3.05 -13.61 2.85
CA TRP A 300 -2.47 -14.50 3.83
C TRP A 300 -0.96 -14.29 3.93
N HIS A 301 -0.48 -14.04 5.14
CA HIS A 301 0.94 -14.00 5.46
C HIS A 301 1.19 -14.54 6.87
N LYS A 302 2.41 -15.01 7.15
CA LYS A 302 2.77 -15.69 8.40
C LYS A 302 2.47 -14.88 9.68
N GLN A 303 2.44 -13.55 9.61
CA GLN A 303 2.26 -12.67 10.77
C GLN A 303 0.80 -12.23 10.99
N ILE A 304 -0.13 -12.49 10.06
CA ILE A 304 -1.48 -11.94 10.15
C ILE A 304 -2.19 -12.36 11.44
N LEU A 305 -2.19 -13.66 11.75
CA LEU A 305 -2.85 -14.18 12.95
C LEU A 305 -2.25 -13.60 14.23
N LYS A 306 -0.91 -13.53 14.33
CA LYS A 306 -0.23 -12.94 15.48
C LYS A 306 -0.63 -11.48 15.68
N ARG A 307 -0.70 -10.68 14.60
CA ARG A 307 -1.10 -9.28 14.66
C ARG A 307 -2.57 -9.10 15.08
N LEU A 308 -3.45 -9.96 14.59
CA LEU A 308 -4.87 -9.95 14.97
C LEU A 308 -5.08 -10.32 16.43
N VAL A 309 -4.37 -11.33 16.93
CA VAL A 309 -4.40 -11.73 18.33
C VAL A 309 -3.93 -10.57 19.23
N LEU A 310 -2.80 -9.93 18.88
CA LEU A 310 -2.30 -8.75 19.60
C LEU A 310 -3.32 -7.61 19.61
N LEU A 311 -3.98 -7.34 18.48
CA LEU A 311 -5.02 -6.31 18.43
C LEU A 311 -6.17 -6.63 19.38
N ILE A 312 -6.68 -7.85 19.38
CA ILE A 312 -7.82 -8.26 20.22
C ILE A 312 -7.45 -8.26 21.71
N GLU A 313 -6.20 -8.56 22.06
CA GLU A 313 -5.70 -8.56 23.43
C GLU A 313 -5.51 -7.17 24.02
N HIS A 314 -5.22 -6.18 23.19
CA HIS A 314 -4.84 -4.84 23.65
C HIS A 314 -5.86 -3.75 23.31
N ALA A 315 -6.84 -4.03 22.45
CA ALA A 315 -7.93 -3.10 22.13
C ALA A 315 -9.18 -3.40 22.98
N ASP A 316 -10.02 -2.38 23.18
CA ASP A 316 -11.37 -2.60 23.69
C ASP A 316 -12.22 -3.36 22.66
N VAL A 317 -12.71 -4.54 23.04
CA VAL A 317 -13.49 -5.42 22.16
C VAL A 317 -14.77 -4.75 21.66
N ALA A 318 -15.42 -3.95 22.51
CA ALA A 318 -16.62 -3.22 22.11
C ALA A 318 -16.31 -2.19 21.00
N SER A 319 -15.14 -1.58 21.04
CA SER A 319 -14.64 -0.69 19.96
C SER A 319 -14.37 -1.46 18.68
N LEU A 320 -13.73 -2.64 18.75
CA LEU A 320 -13.52 -3.49 17.56
C LEU A 320 -14.84 -3.91 16.91
N ILE A 321 -15.84 -4.25 17.73
CA ILE A 321 -17.18 -4.61 17.25
C ILE A 321 -17.84 -3.42 16.52
N ARG A 322 -17.71 -2.20 17.05
CA ARG A 322 -18.21 -0.99 16.36
C ARG A 322 -17.55 -0.77 15.01
N VAL A 323 -16.23 -0.95 14.93
CA VAL A 323 -15.49 -0.86 13.66
C VAL A 323 -15.96 -1.92 12.67
N LEU A 324 -16.06 -3.18 13.09
CA LEU A 324 -16.51 -4.28 12.23
C LEU A 324 -17.94 -4.05 11.71
N ARG A 325 -18.82 -3.53 12.57
CA ARG A 325 -20.19 -3.17 12.17
C ARG A 325 -20.20 -2.04 11.14
N ALA A 326 -19.41 -0.99 11.35
CA ALA A 326 -19.27 0.11 10.40
C ALA A 326 -18.73 -0.38 9.04
N MET A 327 -17.71 -1.25 9.05
CA MET A 327 -17.19 -1.87 7.82
C MET A 327 -18.23 -2.75 7.12
N ALA A 328 -19.06 -3.49 7.87
CA ALA A 328 -20.11 -4.32 7.29
C ALA A 328 -21.24 -3.49 6.68
N GLN A 329 -21.55 -2.34 7.26
CA GLN A 329 -22.56 -1.40 6.77
C GLN A 329 -22.12 -0.65 5.53
N ASP A 330 -20.82 -0.29 5.44
CA ASP A 330 -20.25 0.47 4.33
C ASP A 330 -18.80 0.00 4.06
N TYR A 331 -18.70 -1.16 3.42
CA TYR A 331 -17.39 -1.75 3.12
C TYR A 331 -16.63 -0.94 2.05
N GLU A 332 -17.34 -0.33 1.11
CA GLU A 332 -16.72 0.46 0.05
C GLU A 332 -15.93 1.64 0.64
N THR A 333 -16.53 2.38 1.56
CA THR A 333 -15.88 3.52 2.24
C THR A 333 -14.80 3.08 3.22
N TYR A 334 -15.04 2.02 4.02
CA TYR A 334 -14.20 1.66 5.15
C TYR A 334 -13.30 0.42 4.93
N SER A 335 -13.10 0.01 3.68
CA SER A 335 -12.11 -1.04 3.38
C SER A 335 -10.70 -0.51 3.17
N ASP A 336 -10.48 0.81 3.15
CA ASP A 336 -9.21 1.47 2.85
C ASP A 336 -9.00 2.71 3.73
N GLY A 337 -7.78 3.25 3.75
CA GLY A 337 -7.44 4.46 4.49
C GLY A 337 -7.16 4.23 5.98
N PHE A 338 -6.90 3.00 6.40
CA PHE A 338 -6.49 2.69 7.77
C PHE A 338 -5.07 3.18 8.06
N PRO A 339 -4.80 3.57 9.34
CA PRO A 339 -3.50 4.07 9.76
C PRO A 339 -2.35 3.10 9.50
N ASP A 340 -1.16 3.67 9.25
CA ASP A 340 0.03 2.93 8.81
C ASP A 340 0.56 1.95 9.86
N ILE A 341 0.54 2.35 11.15
CA ILE A 341 1.15 1.57 12.22
C ILE A 341 0.22 1.37 13.42
N MET A 342 0.38 0.22 14.06
CA MET A 342 -0.20 -0.12 15.36
C MET A 342 0.89 -0.05 16.41
N VAL A 343 0.70 0.73 17.44
CA VAL A 343 1.60 0.91 18.57
C VAL A 343 0.94 0.34 19.82
N ILE A 344 1.65 -0.48 20.58
CA ILE A 344 1.21 -1.07 21.84
C ILE A 344 2.08 -0.53 22.95
N SER A 345 1.50 0.26 23.84
CA SER A 345 2.16 0.79 25.02
C SER A 345 1.22 0.70 26.23
N HIS A 346 1.77 0.36 27.40
CA HIS A 346 1.00 0.22 28.65
C HIS A 346 -0.25 -0.68 28.50
N HIS A 347 -0.14 -1.76 27.75
CA HIS A 347 -1.23 -2.70 27.44
C HIS A 347 -2.41 -2.08 26.67
N GLN A 348 -2.22 -0.94 26.02
CA GLN A 348 -3.22 -0.29 25.19
C GLN A 348 -2.72 -0.16 23.75
N VAL A 349 -3.63 -0.35 22.81
CA VAL A 349 -3.35 -0.14 21.40
C VAL A 349 -3.68 1.28 20.99
N HIS A 350 -2.81 1.83 20.16
CA HIS A 350 -2.97 3.11 19.50
C HIS A 350 -2.56 2.98 18.04
N PHE A 351 -3.27 3.66 17.15
CA PHE A 351 -2.93 3.65 15.72
C PHE A 351 -2.44 5.02 15.26
N GLU A 352 -1.43 5.02 14.42
CA GLU A 352 -0.84 6.24 13.90
C GLU A 352 -0.77 6.23 12.38
N GLU A 353 -1.27 7.31 11.81
CA GLU A 353 -1.05 7.68 10.42
C GLU A 353 0.26 8.47 10.33
N ILE A 354 1.21 8.01 9.54
CA ILE A 354 2.53 8.61 9.44
C ILE A 354 2.57 9.58 8.27
N LYS A 355 2.99 10.81 8.53
CA LYS A 355 3.13 11.86 7.51
C LYS A 355 4.51 12.48 7.55
N ALA A 356 5.25 12.34 6.45
CA ALA A 356 6.51 13.05 6.26
C ALA A 356 6.29 14.49 5.80
N THR A 357 7.33 15.29 5.87
CA THR A 357 7.30 16.68 5.38
C THR A 357 6.90 16.73 3.90
N GLY A 358 5.83 17.44 3.59
CA GLY A 358 5.25 17.55 2.24
C GLY A 358 4.09 16.61 1.95
N ASP A 359 3.81 15.63 2.82
CA ASP A 359 2.66 14.73 2.68
C ASP A 359 1.34 15.43 3.05
N SER A 360 0.25 14.88 2.54
CA SER A 360 -1.11 15.32 2.87
C SER A 360 -1.97 14.14 3.35
N VAL A 361 -2.95 14.43 4.18
CA VAL A 361 -3.98 13.44 4.56
C VAL A 361 -4.93 13.29 3.37
N ARG A 362 -5.20 12.06 2.97
CA ARG A 362 -6.18 11.73 1.93
C ARG A 362 -7.59 11.72 2.53
N LYS A 363 -8.60 11.89 1.68
CA LYS A 363 -10.00 11.91 2.13
C LYS A 363 -10.42 10.57 2.75
N ASN A 364 -10.08 9.44 2.15
CA ASN A 364 -10.35 8.11 2.72
C ASN A 364 -9.68 7.90 4.07
N GLN A 365 -8.44 8.38 4.24
CA GLN A 365 -7.76 8.34 5.55
C GLN A 365 -8.50 9.16 6.60
N LEU A 366 -8.96 10.37 6.25
CA LEU A 366 -9.75 11.20 7.17
C LEU A 366 -11.03 10.49 7.62
N LEU A 367 -11.78 9.91 6.67
CA LEU A 367 -13.03 9.20 6.98
C LEU A 367 -12.78 7.99 7.89
N THR A 368 -11.76 7.21 7.59
CA THR A 368 -11.41 6.02 8.38
C THR A 368 -10.88 6.39 9.77
N LEU A 369 -10.05 7.45 9.89
CA LEU A 369 -9.59 7.95 11.19
C LEU A 369 -10.78 8.44 12.05
N ASN A 370 -11.73 9.16 11.45
CA ASN A 370 -12.94 9.61 12.16
C ASN A 370 -13.80 8.43 12.59
N MET A 371 -14.00 7.43 11.73
CA MET A 371 -14.75 6.21 12.06
C MET A 371 -14.09 5.46 13.23
N LEU A 372 -12.77 5.25 13.18
CA LEU A 372 -12.02 4.60 14.26
C LEU A 372 -12.14 5.36 15.58
N SER A 373 -11.97 6.68 15.55
CA SER A 373 -12.11 7.55 16.73
C SER A 373 -13.52 7.48 17.31
N THR A 374 -14.56 7.56 16.48
CA THR A 374 -15.96 7.44 16.90
C THR A 374 -16.27 6.05 17.46
N ALA A 375 -15.64 5.03 16.92
CA ALA A 375 -15.73 3.67 17.45
C ALA A 375 -14.98 3.48 18.79
N GLY A 376 -14.21 4.46 19.25
CA GLY A 376 -13.45 4.40 20.51
C GLY A 376 -12.05 3.81 20.36
N ILE A 377 -11.54 3.66 19.14
CA ILE A 377 -10.15 3.29 18.90
C ILE A 377 -9.26 4.53 18.98
N SER A 378 -8.19 4.44 19.77
CA SER A 378 -7.21 5.53 19.86
C SER A 378 -6.43 5.66 18.53
N VAL A 379 -6.55 6.81 17.91
CA VAL A 379 -5.90 7.11 16.62
C VAL A 379 -5.27 8.50 16.65
N GLY A 380 -4.21 8.69 15.88
CA GLY A 380 -3.57 9.99 15.69
C GLY A 380 -2.75 10.08 14.42
N ILE A 381 -2.28 11.29 14.15
CA ILE A 381 -1.31 11.54 13.09
C ILE A 381 0.04 11.82 13.74
N THR A 382 1.08 11.21 13.23
CA THR A 382 2.46 11.45 13.64
C THR A 382 3.20 12.09 12.47
N THR A 383 3.69 13.30 12.68
CA THR A 383 4.45 14.06 11.68
C THR A 383 5.93 13.72 11.82
N VAL A 384 6.54 13.29 10.73
CA VAL A 384 7.97 12.97 10.67
C VAL A 384 8.70 14.09 9.94
N SER A 385 9.69 14.69 10.61
CA SER A 385 10.67 15.57 10.03
C SER A 385 12.03 14.86 9.93
N TRP A 386 12.87 15.37 9.06
CA TRP A 386 14.16 14.76 8.76
C TRP A 386 15.28 15.56 9.37
N GLY A 387 16.19 14.89 10.02
CA GLY A 387 17.41 15.42 10.58
C GLY A 387 18.60 14.55 10.28
N ILE A 388 19.79 15.05 10.49
CA ILE A 388 21.01 14.23 10.50
C ILE A 388 21.22 13.75 11.93
N ASN A 389 21.26 12.43 12.13
CA ASN A 389 21.64 11.86 13.41
C ASN A 389 23.15 11.62 13.42
N PRO A 390 23.95 12.43 14.11
CA PRO A 390 25.41 12.27 14.12
C PRO A 390 25.84 10.93 14.72
N MET A 391 24.98 10.30 15.53
CA MET A 391 25.25 9.00 16.14
C MET A 391 24.78 7.81 15.27
N GLN A 392 24.19 8.06 14.09
CA GLN A 392 23.85 6.99 13.14
C GLN A 392 25.13 6.34 12.63
N PRO A 393 25.35 5.04 12.85
CA PRO A 393 26.53 4.38 12.32
C PRO A 393 26.40 4.12 10.81
N TYR A 394 27.49 4.34 10.12
CA TYR A 394 27.67 4.01 8.71
C TYR A 394 28.76 2.93 8.58
N VAL A 395 28.57 2.00 7.65
CA VAL A 395 29.65 1.09 7.25
C VAL A 395 29.95 1.32 5.78
N VAL A 396 31.15 1.83 5.53
CA VAL A 396 31.68 1.99 4.17
C VAL A 396 32.33 0.66 3.79
N VAL A 397 31.85 0.06 2.69
CA VAL A 397 32.29 -1.25 2.23
C VAL A 397 32.93 -1.12 0.86
N ASP A 398 34.06 -1.77 0.69
CA ASP A 398 34.76 -1.94 -0.56
C ASP A 398 35.21 -3.39 -0.70
N ILE A 399 35.14 -3.90 -1.94
CA ILE A 399 35.48 -5.30 -2.22
C ILE A 399 36.26 -5.45 -3.51
N GLU A 400 37.16 -6.42 -3.50
CA GLU A 400 37.85 -6.90 -4.68
C GLU A 400 37.27 -8.23 -5.12
N THR A 401 37.22 -8.49 -6.42
CA THR A 401 36.56 -9.68 -6.98
C THR A 401 37.33 -10.27 -8.15
N THR A 402 37.02 -11.52 -8.50
CA THR A 402 37.59 -12.19 -9.68
C THR A 402 37.07 -11.64 -11.03
N GLY A 403 36.25 -10.57 -11.03
CA GLY A 403 35.72 -9.89 -12.22
C GLY A 403 34.37 -9.23 -12.01
N GLY A 404 33.88 -8.50 -13.00
CA GLY A 404 32.83 -7.50 -12.91
C GLY A 404 31.37 -7.97 -12.97
N ARG A 405 31.03 -9.24 -12.78
CA ARG A 405 29.63 -9.74 -12.80
C ARG A 405 29.36 -10.60 -11.59
N ALA A 406 28.50 -10.17 -10.70
CA ALA A 406 28.15 -10.85 -9.44
C ALA A 406 27.78 -12.34 -9.61
N ALA A 407 26.98 -12.69 -10.60
CA ALA A 407 26.57 -14.07 -10.87
C ALA A 407 27.72 -15.03 -11.20
N ASN A 408 28.86 -14.51 -11.71
CA ASN A 408 29.93 -15.33 -12.28
C ASN A 408 31.28 -15.15 -11.56
N HIS A 409 31.37 -14.24 -10.58
CA HIS A 409 32.63 -13.89 -9.94
C HIS A 409 32.51 -14.00 -8.42
N LYS A 410 33.65 -14.08 -7.74
CA LYS A 410 33.74 -14.27 -6.29
C LYS A 410 34.60 -13.17 -5.68
N ILE A 411 34.33 -12.85 -4.43
CA ILE A 411 35.10 -11.86 -3.65
C ILE A 411 36.51 -12.43 -3.36
N THR A 412 37.50 -11.58 -3.52
CA THR A 412 38.92 -11.87 -3.20
C THR A 412 39.44 -11.06 -2.00
N GLU A 413 38.84 -9.90 -1.74
CA GLU A 413 39.09 -9.06 -0.58
C GLU A 413 37.81 -8.33 -0.15
N LEU A 414 37.68 -8.14 1.16
CA LEU A 414 36.61 -7.36 1.77
C LEU A 414 37.21 -6.36 2.75
N GLY A 415 36.92 -5.07 2.53
CA GLY A 415 37.27 -3.97 3.45
C GLY A 415 36.02 -3.28 3.95
N MET A 416 35.94 -3.03 5.26
CA MET A 416 34.83 -2.33 5.88
C MET A 416 35.32 -1.34 6.92
N LEU A 417 34.78 -0.10 6.89
CA LEU A 417 35.02 0.93 7.90
C LEU A 417 33.71 1.32 8.56
N LYS A 418 33.63 1.24 9.88
CA LYS A 418 32.48 1.73 10.64
C LYS A 418 32.73 3.16 11.08
N VAL A 419 31.81 4.06 10.73
CA VAL A 419 31.92 5.50 10.96
C VAL A 419 30.76 5.96 11.81
N ILE A 420 31.03 6.71 12.88
CA ILE A 420 30.04 7.37 13.73
C ILE A 420 30.51 8.81 13.94
N ASN A 421 29.60 9.78 13.77
CA ASN A 421 29.89 11.21 13.93
C ASN A 421 31.12 11.70 13.11
N GLY A 422 31.32 11.11 11.93
CA GLY A 422 32.44 11.45 11.06
C GLY A 422 33.79 10.78 11.42
N GLU A 423 33.85 10.03 12.49
CA GLU A 423 35.06 9.33 12.95
C GLU A 423 34.99 7.84 12.66
N VAL A 424 36.09 7.25 12.20
CA VAL A 424 36.24 5.79 12.04
C VAL A 424 36.38 5.17 13.43
N VAL A 425 35.35 4.41 13.84
CA VAL A 425 35.29 3.78 15.17
C VAL A 425 35.68 2.30 15.16
N ASP A 426 35.63 1.64 14.00
CA ASP A 426 36.01 0.23 13.86
C ASP A 426 36.36 -0.08 12.40
N GLU A 427 37.22 -1.06 12.16
CA GLU A 427 37.62 -1.51 10.84
C GLU A 427 37.70 -3.02 10.74
N TYR A 428 37.38 -3.54 9.57
CA TYR A 428 37.55 -4.97 9.28
C TYR A 428 38.04 -5.15 7.84
N GLN A 429 39.16 -5.83 7.66
CA GLN A 429 39.71 -6.16 6.35
C GLN A 429 40.14 -7.61 6.33
N THR A 430 39.89 -8.33 5.24
CA THR A 430 40.33 -9.70 5.05
C THR A 430 40.42 -10.06 3.57
N LEU A 431 41.45 -10.82 3.21
CA LEU A 431 41.49 -11.55 1.95
C LEU A 431 40.50 -12.72 2.02
N LEU A 432 39.95 -13.11 0.90
CA LEU A 432 38.99 -14.21 0.77
C LEU A 432 39.41 -15.17 -0.33
N ASN A 433 39.32 -16.46 -0.06
CA ASN A 433 39.55 -17.50 -1.06
C ASN A 433 38.32 -17.61 -1.98
N PRO A 434 38.43 -17.22 -3.27
CA PRO A 434 37.31 -17.28 -4.21
C PRO A 434 37.00 -18.71 -4.68
N GLN A 435 37.78 -19.71 -4.24
CA GLN A 435 37.73 -21.13 -4.68
C GLN A 435 37.78 -21.28 -6.23
N ARG A 436 38.46 -20.36 -6.86
CA ARG A 436 38.68 -20.35 -8.32
C ARG A 436 39.91 -19.49 -8.65
N ARG A 437 40.48 -19.70 -9.84
CA ARG A 437 41.61 -18.90 -10.31
C ARG A 437 41.21 -17.44 -10.53
N ILE A 438 42.10 -16.54 -10.14
CA ILE A 438 41.98 -15.09 -10.39
C ILE A 438 42.55 -14.83 -11.79
N PRO A 439 41.78 -14.21 -12.70
CA PRO A 439 42.25 -13.85 -14.04
C PRO A 439 43.45 -12.88 -13.97
N ARG A 440 44.45 -13.06 -14.84
CA ARG A 440 45.67 -12.23 -14.86
C ARG A 440 45.39 -10.72 -14.96
N ASN A 441 44.39 -10.34 -15.72
CA ASN A 441 43.99 -8.94 -15.83
C ASN A 441 43.41 -8.39 -14.52
N ILE A 442 42.75 -9.22 -13.72
CA ILE A 442 42.26 -8.85 -12.38
C ILE A 442 43.44 -8.73 -11.40
N THR A 443 44.35 -9.71 -11.38
CA THR A 443 45.58 -9.59 -10.59
C THR A 443 46.37 -8.33 -10.94
N ALA A 444 46.49 -7.98 -12.21
CA ALA A 444 47.16 -6.75 -12.62
C ALA A 444 46.44 -5.47 -12.15
N LEU A 445 45.12 -5.55 -11.96
CA LEU A 445 44.29 -4.42 -11.51
C LEU A 445 44.29 -4.28 -9.97
N THR A 446 44.10 -5.39 -9.25
CA THR A 446 43.90 -5.41 -7.80
C THR A 446 45.20 -5.68 -7.00
N GLY A 447 46.21 -6.23 -7.66
CA GLY A 447 47.43 -6.73 -6.99
C GLY A 447 47.24 -8.07 -6.27
N ILE A 448 46.01 -8.62 -6.25
CA ILE A 448 45.70 -9.88 -5.55
C ILE A 448 45.90 -11.06 -6.52
N ASP A 449 46.67 -12.03 -6.11
CA ASP A 449 46.93 -13.24 -6.88
C ASP A 449 46.46 -14.52 -6.15
N ASP A 450 46.51 -15.65 -6.87
CA ASP A 450 46.09 -16.95 -6.32
C ASP A 450 46.90 -17.39 -5.10
N VAL A 451 48.15 -16.96 -4.95
CA VAL A 451 49.00 -17.33 -3.83
C VAL A 451 48.56 -16.61 -2.55
N MET A 452 48.22 -15.33 -2.68
CA MET A 452 47.75 -14.50 -1.55
C MET A 452 46.46 -15.02 -0.92
N VAL A 453 45.52 -15.52 -1.75
CA VAL A 453 44.22 -15.98 -1.27
C VAL A 453 44.13 -17.48 -0.97
N ASN A 454 45.16 -18.25 -1.26
CA ASN A 454 45.12 -19.71 -1.16
C ASN A 454 44.77 -20.21 0.27
N ASN A 455 45.31 -19.56 1.27
CA ASN A 455 45.07 -19.89 2.70
C ASN A 455 44.09 -18.95 3.38
N ALA A 456 43.45 -18.05 2.64
CA ALA A 456 42.45 -17.14 3.17
C ALA A 456 41.12 -17.88 3.42
N PRO A 457 40.26 -17.41 4.36
CA PRO A 457 38.95 -17.98 4.59
C PRO A 457 38.08 -17.83 3.37
N ILE A 458 37.11 -18.73 3.21
CA ILE A 458 36.01 -18.52 2.24
C ILE A 458 34.98 -17.55 2.81
N PHE A 459 34.16 -16.89 1.96
CA PHE A 459 33.18 -15.91 2.44
C PHE A 459 32.22 -16.48 3.49
N ALA A 460 31.79 -17.73 3.36
CA ALA A 460 30.88 -18.37 4.32
C ALA A 460 31.43 -18.42 5.76
N GLU A 461 32.77 -18.49 5.91
CA GLU A 461 33.42 -18.53 7.23
C GLU A 461 33.48 -17.16 7.91
N VAL A 462 33.36 -16.07 7.17
CA VAL A 462 33.39 -14.70 7.70
C VAL A 462 32.00 -14.04 7.69
N ALA A 463 30.99 -14.68 7.10
CA ALA A 463 29.66 -14.10 6.89
C ALA A 463 28.98 -13.60 8.19
N ASP A 464 29.09 -14.38 9.28
CA ASP A 464 28.51 -13.99 10.56
C ASP A 464 29.21 -12.75 11.15
N ARG A 465 30.52 -12.62 10.95
CA ARG A 465 31.28 -11.44 11.37
C ARG A 465 30.88 -10.20 10.54
N VAL A 466 30.70 -10.36 9.23
CA VAL A 466 30.22 -9.29 8.34
C VAL A 466 28.82 -8.86 8.78
N ALA A 467 27.92 -9.79 9.07
CA ALA A 467 26.59 -9.52 9.55
C ALA A 467 26.58 -8.72 10.86
N GLU A 468 27.38 -9.12 11.84
CA GLU A 468 27.47 -8.42 13.13
C GLU A 468 28.13 -7.03 12.97
N PHE A 469 29.15 -6.91 12.12
CA PHE A 469 29.81 -5.64 11.85
C PHE A 469 28.86 -4.61 11.21
N THR A 470 28.01 -5.03 10.28
CA THR A 470 27.07 -4.16 9.55
C THR A 470 25.74 -3.93 10.26
N LYS A 471 25.48 -4.66 11.34
CA LYS A 471 24.21 -4.64 12.07
C LYS A 471 23.83 -3.25 12.59
N GLY A 472 22.65 -2.75 12.17
CA GLY A 472 22.15 -1.42 12.58
C GLY A 472 22.86 -0.24 11.95
N CYS A 473 23.75 -0.48 10.98
CA CYS A 473 24.49 0.55 10.26
C CYS A 473 23.83 0.87 8.91
N VAL A 474 24.06 2.07 8.42
CA VAL A 474 23.81 2.43 7.03
C VAL A 474 24.94 1.89 6.18
N PHE A 475 24.63 1.06 5.19
CA PHE A 475 25.61 0.47 4.30
C PHE A 475 25.94 1.45 3.16
N VAL A 476 27.22 1.75 2.96
CA VAL A 476 27.73 2.67 1.94
C VAL A 476 28.69 1.92 1.04
N ALA A 477 28.42 1.94 -0.27
CA ALA A 477 29.29 1.32 -1.27
C ALA A 477 29.32 2.12 -2.57
N HIS A 478 30.38 1.98 -3.38
CA HIS A 478 30.56 2.75 -4.61
C HIS A 478 29.49 2.45 -5.67
N ASN A 479 29.06 1.20 -5.83
CA ASN A 479 28.08 0.80 -6.85
C ASN A 479 27.08 -0.26 -6.35
N VAL A 480 26.10 0.17 -5.57
CA VAL A 480 25.07 -0.73 -5.01
C VAL A 480 24.16 -1.35 -6.08
N ASN A 481 23.89 -0.68 -7.21
CA ASN A 481 22.99 -1.20 -8.26
C ASN A 481 23.60 -2.34 -9.09
N PHE A 482 24.92 -2.42 -9.18
CA PHE A 482 25.61 -3.48 -9.89
C PHE A 482 25.57 -4.80 -9.10
N GLU A 483 25.41 -4.70 -7.81
CA GLU A 483 25.65 -5.72 -6.83
C GLU A 483 24.39 -6.45 -6.38
N LEU A 484 23.23 -5.90 -6.72
CA LEU A 484 21.93 -6.32 -6.20
C LEU A 484 21.03 -7.04 -7.17
N ALA A 485 21.41 -7.20 -8.41
CA ALA A 485 20.72 -8.09 -9.34
C ALA A 485 21.34 -9.50 -9.24
N PRO A 486 20.65 -10.52 -9.19
CA PRO A 486 19.34 -11.08 -8.87
C PRO A 486 19.37 -12.12 -7.73
N TYR A 487 19.45 -11.68 -6.49
CA TYR A 487 19.36 -12.61 -5.36
C TYR A 487 18.05 -12.44 -4.59
N PRO A 488 17.17 -13.45 -4.57
CA PRO A 488 15.83 -13.32 -3.95
C PRO A 488 15.84 -13.03 -2.45
N CYS A 489 16.97 -13.25 -1.78
CA CYS A 489 17.11 -12.96 -0.34
C CYS A 489 17.56 -11.53 -0.04
N VAL A 490 18.22 -10.84 -0.97
CA VAL A 490 18.72 -9.46 -0.79
C VAL A 490 17.68 -8.43 -1.24
N ASP A 491 16.91 -8.71 -2.28
CA ASP A 491 15.80 -7.84 -2.76
C ASP A 491 14.75 -7.52 -1.69
N ARG A 492 14.65 -8.33 -0.65
CA ARG A 492 13.70 -8.10 0.46
C ARG A 492 14.21 -7.12 1.51
N TYR A 493 15.49 -6.77 1.51
CA TYR A 493 16.14 -6.09 2.62
C TYR A 493 16.82 -4.77 2.23
N ILE A 494 16.87 -4.41 0.95
CA ILE A 494 17.37 -3.12 0.52
C ILE A 494 16.20 -2.22 0.17
N TYR A 495 15.85 -1.37 1.12
CA TYR A 495 14.71 -0.47 1.00
C TYR A 495 15.05 0.90 0.39
N ALA A 496 16.30 1.28 0.26
CA ALA A 496 16.68 2.51 -0.42
C ALA A 496 18.15 2.51 -0.84
N ALA A 497 18.41 2.61 -2.12
CA ALA A 497 19.69 3.07 -2.63
C ALA A 497 19.55 4.52 -3.07
N LYS A 498 20.18 5.46 -2.36
CA LYS A 498 20.26 6.86 -2.79
C LYS A 498 21.56 7.03 -3.56
N ARG A 499 21.47 7.44 -4.82
CA ARG A 499 22.63 7.91 -5.57
C ARG A 499 23.02 9.30 -5.07
N MET A 500 24.18 9.40 -4.47
CA MET A 500 24.81 10.68 -4.15
C MET A 500 25.91 10.94 -5.17
N SER A 501 25.91 12.11 -5.80
CA SER A 501 26.96 12.50 -6.74
C SER A 501 27.97 13.36 -6.00
N ALA A 502 29.19 12.88 -5.86
CA ALA A 502 30.34 13.68 -5.44
C ALA A 502 31.31 13.81 -6.61
N GLY A 503 31.25 14.95 -7.30
CA GLY A 503 32.00 15.16 -8.55
C GLY A 503 31.53 14.23 -9.67
N ASN A 504 32.45 13.57 -10.39
CA ASN A 504 32.15 12.62 -11.47
C ASN A 504 31.83 11.20 -10.99
N ARG A 505 31.64 10.97 -9.69
CA ARG A 505 31.46 9.64 -9.09
C ARG A 505 30.10 9.55 -8.41
N THR A 506 29.46 8.39 -8.54
CA THR A 506 28.18 8.10 -7.91
C THR A 506 28.41 7.12 -6.77
N ILE A 507 28.07 7.52 -5.55
CA ILE A 507 28.06 6.66 -4.36
C ILE A 507 26.63 6.22 -4.10
N ALA A 508 26.42 4.95 -3.88
CA ALA A 508 25.12 4.42 -3.51
C ALA A 508 25.13 4.05 -2.02
N VAL A 509 24.08 4.46 -1.33
CA VAL A 509 23.87 4.20 0.09
C VAL A 509 22.69 3.25 0.24
N ALA A 510 22.89 2.13 0.92
CA ALA A 510 21.84 1.17 1.20
C ALA A 510 21.80 0.84 2.69
N TRP A 511 20.60 0.64 3.23
CA TRP A 511 20.41 0.21 4.60
C TRP A 511 20.15 -1.30 4.66
N VAL A 512 20.82 -1.99 5.59
CA VAL A 512 20.68 -3.43 5.78
C VAL A 512 20.06 -3.70 7.16
N PRO A 513 18.82 -4.20 7.23
CA PRO A 513 18.17 -4.49 8.50
C PRO A 513 18.81 -5.66 9.25
N ARG A 514 18.57 -5.69 10.55
CA ARG A 514 19.13 -6.65 11.51
C ARG A 514 18.88 -8.13 11.18
N GLU A 515 17.88 -8.42 10.33
CA GLU A 515 17.40 -9.78 10.00
C GLU A 515 17.88 -10.29 8.63
N ALA A 516 18.73 -9.53 7.94
CA ALA A 516 19.06 -9.78 6.52
C ALA A 516 20.02 -10.96 6.26
N PHE A 517 20.70 -11.47 7.28
CA PHE A 517 21.72 -12.49 7.13
C PHE A 517 21.28 -13.82 7.73
N GLY A 518 20.61 -14.66 6.92
CA GLY A 518 20.40 -16.08 7.23
C GLY A 518 21.53 -16.92 6.67
N SER A 519 21.78 -18.08 7.26
CA SER A 519 22.90 -19.00 7.01
C SER A 519 23.00 -19.62 5.61
N GLU A 520 22.18 -19.21 4.64
CA GLU A 520 22.09 -19.84 3.31
C GLU A 520 22.45 -18.94 2.11
N CYS A 521 23.01 -17.74 2.31
CA CYS A 521 23.31 -16.84 1.19
C CYS A 521 24.80 -16.86 0.80
N SER A 522 25.10 -17.25 -0.44
CA SER A 522 26.40 -17.06 -1.09
C SER A 522 26.38 -15.78 -1.94
N TYR A 523 27.36 -14.87 -1.73
CA TYR A 523 27.40 -13.55 -2.35
C TYR A 523 28.50 -13.41 -3.39
N GLY A 524 28.26 -12.60 -4.43
CA GLY A 524 29.26 -12.22 -5.43
C GLY A 524 29.07 -10.75 -5.84
N TRP A 525 30.18 -9.99 -5.97
CA TRP A 525 30.19 -8.54 -6.18
C TRP A 525 31.16 -8.12 -7.31
N GLY A 526 31.01 -6.95 -7.89
CA GLY A 526 31.92 -6.40 -8.90
C GLY A 526 31.68 -4.94 -9.29
N GLY A 527 32.71 -4.12 -9.33
CA GLY A 527 32.69 -2.70 -9.76
C GLY A 527 34.10 -2.09 -9.75
N GLN A 528 34.26 -0.83 -10.21
CA GLN A 528 35.55 -0.13 -10.24
C GLN A 528 36.01 0.21 -8.81
N MET A 529 37.26 -0.07 -8.54
CA MET A 529 37.86 -0.23 -7.21
C MET A 529 38.45 1.08 -6.67
N MET A 530 38.12 1.37 -5.43
CA MET A 530 38.79 2.35 -4.58
C MET A 530 39.04 1.70 -3.21
N THR A 531 40.15 2.02 -2.60
CA THR A 531 40.38 1.57 -1.22
C THR A 531 39.32 2.20 -0.29
N PRO A 532 38.96 1.55 0.83
CA PRO A 532 38.04 2.10 1.81
C PRO A 532 38.42 3.52 2.27
N ARG A 533 39.70 3.82 2.35
CA ARG A 533 40.23 5.17 2.66
C ARG A 533 39.95 6.20 1.59
N GLU A 534 40.09 5.85 0.30
CA GLU A 534 39.77 6.74 -0.82
C GLU A 534 38.27 6.97 -0.94
N LEU A 535 37.45 5.95 -0.64
CA LEU A 535 36.00 6.09 -0.58
C LEU A 535 35.57 7.06 0.53
N TRP A 536 36.16 6.95 1.70
CA TRP A 536 35.89 7.84 2.84
C TRP A 536 36.30 9.28 2.56
N SER A 537 37.48 9.54 2.01
CA SER A 537 37.91 10.89 1.65
C SER A 537 36.98 11.57 0.65
N ASN A 538 36.35 10.79 -0.24
CA ASN A 538 35.35 11.32 -1.18
C ASN A 538 33.95 11.53 -0.56
N VAL A 539 33.66 10.89 0.58
CA VAL A 539 32.39 11.07 1.33
C VAL A 539 32.51 12.26 2.30
N SER A 540 33.68 12.43 2.93
CA SER A 540 33.93 13.51 3.89
C SER A 540 34.08 14.89 3.23
N ASP A 541 34.42 14.95 1.93
CA ASP A 541 34.54 16.20 1.16
C ASP A 541 33.20 16.70 0.59
N VAL A 542 32.06 16.08 0.93
CA VAL A 542 30.74 16.60 0.56
C VAL A 542 30.37 17.70 1.57
N PRO A 543 30.32 19.00 1.17
CA PRO A 543 29.89 20.07 2.06
C PRO A 543 28.47 19.80 2.54
N GLY A 544 28.24 19.92 3.83
CA GLY A 544 26.92 19.83 4.41
C GLY A 544 26.00 20.91 3.84
N GLN A 545 25.09 20.54 2.96
CA GLN A 545 23.87 21.26 2.60
C GLN A 545 22.68 20.35 2.69
#